data_6c12f450580e276dc1d0ace4b9e3e04d
#
_entry.id   6c12f450580e276dc1d0ace4b9e3e04d
#
_cell.length_a   1.000
_cell.length_b   1.000
_cell.length_c   1.000
_cell.angle_alpha   90.00
_cell.angle_beta   90.00
_cell.angle_gamma   90.00
#
_symmetry.space_group_name_H-M   'P 1'
#
loop_
_entity.id
_entity.type
_entity.pdbx_description
1 polymer ?
#
loop_
_entity_poly.entity_id
_entity_poly.type
_entity_poly.pdbx_seq_one_letter_code
_entity_poly.pdbx_strand_id
1 'polypeptide(L)'
;DPITIIRNGQSPESSGEGWVPVVENINKDLSSIYLTSNQTIPLETKITSFPALKSPPEVVTAYNGSQVMISSDRLVFNTKADSIILNSNKTISLTSVQSMGLYSQEGDITLQSGRGNVRLGDANANQSIILGDNFIEDYQDLLKKLRNLCQLLTGEPKLYISGGAAGSVTTTINLMLDNLDSYTSKIVKSI
;
A
#
# COMPACT_ATOMS: atom_id res chain seq x y z
N ASP A 1 -3.71 9.17 38.23
CA ASP A 1 -4.00 9.62 36.87
C ASP A 1 -5.23 8.88 36.33
N PRO A 2 -6.20 9.61 35.78
CA PRO A 2 -7.47 8.99 35.38
C PRO A 2 -7.27 8.05 34.20
N ILE A 3 -7.73 6.84 34.34
CA ILE A 3 -7.92 5.87 33.29
C ILE A 3 -9.37 5.42 33.26
N THR A 4 -9.97 5.37 32.08
CA THR A 4 -11.31 4.80 31.89
C THR A 4 -11.19 3.54 31.06
N ILE A 5 -11.75 2.45 31.56
CA ILE A 5 -11.71 1.15 30.91
C ILE A 5 -13.13 0.64 30.73
N ILE A 6 -13.46 0.28 29.50
CA ILE A 6 -14.68 -0.45 29.16
C ILE A 6 -14.23 -1.79 28.62
N ARG A 7 -14.65 -2.88 29.23
CA ARG A 7 -14.23 -4.21 28.81
C ARG A 7 -15.36 -5.22 28.87
N ASN A 8 -15.29 -6.25 28.07
CA ASN A 8 -16.25 -7.32 27.98
C ASN A 8 -15.55 -8.68 28.11
N GLY A 9 -15.76 -9.30 29.28
CA GLY A 9 -15.32 -10.66 29.55
C GLY A 9 -13.82 -10.88 29.63
N GLN A 10 -13.47 -12.07 30.08
CA GLN A 10 -12.11 -12.63 29.96
C GLN A 10 -12.16 -13.89 29.11
N SER A 11 -10.98 -14.31 28.60
CA SER A 11 -10.84 -15.59 27.93
C SER A 11 -11.41 -16.73 28.76
N PRO A 12 -12.08 -17.72 28.16
CA PRO A 12 -12.66 -18.88 28.84
C PRO A 12 -11.70 -19.65 29.75
N GLU A 13 -10.40 -19.53 29.52
CA GLU A 13 -9.36 -20.18 30.33
C GLU A 13 -9.28 -19.67 31.79
N SER A 14 -9.95 -18.57 32.10
CA SER A 14 -9.99 -17.98 33.44
C SER A 14 -11.29 -18.23 34.23
N SER A 15 -12.24 -18.99 33.69
CA SER A 15 -13.50 -19.32 34.35
C SER A 15 -13.36 -20.52 35.28
N GLY A 16 -12.71 -20.35 36.42
CA GLY A 16 -12.82 -21.26 37.56
C GLY A 16 -14.19 -21.15 38.24
N GLU A 17 -14.66 -22.23 38.86
CA GLU A 17 -15.87 -22.17 39.69
C GLU A 17 -15.66 -21.23 40.91
N GLY A 18 -16.46 -20.18 41.00
CA GLY A 18 -16.46 -19.21 42.11
C GLY A 18 -16.11 -17.78 41.66
N TRP A 19 -16.23 -16.83 42.60
CA TRP A 19 -15.86 -15.44 42.36
C TRP A 19 -14.34 -15.34 42.34
N VAL A 20 -13.77 -15.11 41.14
CA VAL A 20 -12.34 -14.84 40.97
C VAL A 20 -12.19 -13.33 40.77
N PRO A 21 -11.31 -12.64 41.54
CA PRO A 21 -10.99 -11.24 41.27
C PRO A 21 -10.38 -11.13 39.86
N VAL A 22 -11.07 -10.42 39.01
CA VAL A 22 -10.66 -10.23 37.61
C VAL A 22 -9.63 -9.13 37.57
N VAL A 23 -8.36 -9.50 37.36
CA VAL A 23 -7.30 -8.55 37.08
C VAL A 23 -7.43 -8.10 35.63
N GLU A 24 -7.41 -6.79 35.45
CA GLU A 24 -7.41 -6.16 34.15
C GLU A 24 -6.20 -6.63 33.31
N ASN A 25 -6.46 -7.06 32.09
CA ASN A 25 -5.40 -7.40 31.15
C ASN A 25 -5.90 -7.22 29.71
N ILE A 26 -5.45 -6.15 29.05
CA ILE A 26 -5.85 -5.81 27.67
C ILE A 26 -5.59 -6.93 26.65
N ASN A 27 -4.59 -7.78 26.90
CA ASN A 27 -4.24 -8.88 26.00
C ASN A 27 -5.08 -10.15 26.23
N LYS A 28 -5.81 -10.23 27.34
CA LYS A 28 -6.68 -11.36 27.69
C LYS A 28 -8.16 -11.04 27.61
N ASP A 29 -8.51 -9.75 27.65
CA ASP A 29 -9.90 -9.32 27.49
C ASP A 29 -10.40 -9.63 26.07
N LEU A 30 -11.63 -10.11 25.94
CA LEU A 30 -12.22 -10.43 24.63
C LEU A 30 -12.43 -9.17 23.79
N SER A 31 -12.83 -8.08 24.43
CA SER A 31 -12.87 -6.76 23.82
C SER A 31 -12.73 -5.66 24.87
N SER A 32 -12.02 -4.58 24.53
CA SER A 32 -11.77 -3.50 25.46
C SER A 32 -11.57 -2.16 24.78
N ILE A 33 -11.94 -1.10 25.50
CA ILE A 33 -11.64 0.30 25.14
C ILE A 33 -10.94 0.92 26.35
N TYR A 34 -9.75 1.45 26.11
CA TYR A 34 -8.94 2.15 27.10
C TYR A 34 -8.84 3.63 26.74
N LEU A 35 -9.16 4.50 27.67
CA LEU A 35 -8.94 5.94 27.61
C LEU A 35 -7.91 6.28 28.65
N THR A 36 -6.71 6.67 28.25
CA THR A 36 -5.59 6.95 29.15
C THR A 36 -5.09 8.39 28.98
N SER A 37 -4.48 8.96 30.02
CA SER A 37 -3.86 10.28 29.94
C SER A 37 -2.34 10.22 29.78
N ASN A 38 -1.64 9.41 30.56
CA ASN A 38 -0.19 9.29 30.55
C ASN A 38 0.31 7.90 30.96
N GLN A 39 -0.56 6.91 30.93
CA GLN A 39 -0.20 5.53 31.27
C GLN A 39 0.35 4.81 30.04
N THR A 40 1.43 4.09 30.24
CA THR A 40 1.94 3.11 29.30
C THR A 40 1.13 1.82 29.43
N ILE A 41 0.50 1.38 28.38
CA ILE A 41 -0.33 0.17 28.37
C ILE A 41 0.40 -0.96 27.65
N PRO A 42 0.56 -2.15 28.25
CA PRO A 42 1.32 -3.26 27.67
C PRO A 42 0.49 -4.03 26.63
N LEU A 43 -0.05 -3.34 25.63
CA LEU A 43 -0.76 -3.97 24.52
C LEU A 43 0.23 -4.70 23.61
N GLU A 44 0.07 -6.02 23.50
CA GLU A 44 0.85 -6.84 22.58
C GLU A 44 0.25 -6.77 21.16
N THR A 45 1.05 -6.30 20.22
CA THR A 45 0.68 -6.23 18.80
C THR A 45 1.52 -7.19 17.98
N LYS A 46 0.93 -7.82 16.96
CA LYS A 46 1.67 -8.71 16.04
C LYS A 46 2.71 -7.96 15.22
N ILE A 47 2.47 -6.68 14.96
CA ILE A 47 3.37 -5.83 14.19
C ILE A 47 3.95 -4.79 15.14
N THR A 48 5.25 -4.85 15.36
CA THR A 48 5.99 -3.98 16.29
C THR A 48 6.89 -2.96 15.57
N SER A 49 6.90 -2.98 14.23
CA SER A 49 7.70 -2.06 13.42
C SER A 49 6.90 -1.54 12.23
N PHE A 50 7.30 -0.39 11.71
CA PHE A 50 6.64 0.29 10.59
C PHE A 50 7.64 0.52 9.45
N PRO A 51 8.11 -0.53 8.75
CA PRO A 51 9.20 -0.42 7.77
C PRO A 51 8.86 0.47 6.58
N ALA A 52 7.59 0.64 6.26
CA ALA A 52 7.15 1.53 5.19
C ALA A 52 7.25 3.03 5.53
N LEU A 53 7.52 3.38 6.78
CA LEU A 53 7.54 4.76 7.24
C LEU A 53 8.97 5.22 7.54
N LYS A 54 9.37 6.37 6.97
CA LYS A 54 10.67 7.01 7.28
C LYS A 54 10.73 7.57 8.71
N SER A 55 9.59 7.97 9.25
CA SER A 55 9.44 8.48 10.62
C SER A 55 8.27 7.74 11.27
N PRO A 56 8.51 6.54 11.78
CA PRO A 56 7.47 5.74 12.39
C PRO A 56 6.96 6.39 13.69
N PRO A 57 5.70 6.16 14.06
CA PRO A 57 5.21 6.52 15.38
C PRO A 57 5.91 5.70 16.46
N GLU A 58 5.86 6.19 17.68
CA GLU A 58 6.29 5.42 18.85
C GLU A 58 5.43 4.17 19.00
N VAL A 59 6.06 3.07 19.42
CA VAL A 59 5.34 1.82 19.62
C VAL A 59 4.36 1.92 20.78
N VAL A 60 3.23 1.21 20.69
CA VAL A 60 2.13 1.32 21.66
C VAL A 60 2.59 1.09 23.10
N THR A 61 3.50 0.13 23.31
CA THR A 61 4.03 -0.22 24.64
C THR A 61 4.98 0.81 25.25
N ALA A 62 5.50 1.75 24.47
CA ALA A 62 6.40 2.80 24.94
C ALA A 62 5.69 4.16 25.06
N TYR A 63 4.59 4.37 24.33
CA TYR A 63 3.88 5.63 24.31
C TYR A 63 3.20 5.92 25.65
N ASN A 64 3.48 7.09 26.22
CA ASN A 64 2.99 7.52 27.54
C ASN A 64 2.11 8.78 27.51
N GLY A 65 1.64 9.20 26.34
CA GLY A 65 0.71 10.32 26.18
C GLY A 65 -0.75 9.91 26.27
N SER A 66 -1.65 10.88 26.11
CA SER A 66 -3.08 10.61 26.04
C SER A 66 -3.42 9.77 24.81
N GLN A 67 -4.13 8.65 25.01
CA GLN A 67 -4.45 7.74 23.93
C GLN A 67 -5.80 7.05 24.14
N VAL A 68 -6.38 6.62 23.03
CA VAL A 68 -7.55 5.74 22.99
C VAL A 68 -7.11 4.45 22.30
N MET A 69 -7.31 3.33 22.98
CA MET A 69 -7.01 2.00 22.44
C MET A 69 -8.29 1.18 22.37
N ILE A 70 -8.52 0.53 21.25
CA ILE A 70 -9.63 -0.39 21.05
C ILE A 70 -9.03 -1.72 20.63
N SER A 71 -9.26 -2.76 21.42
CA SER A 71 -8.73 -4.10 21.18
C SER A 71 -9.86 -5.11 21.17
N SER A 72 -9.90 -5.98 20.17
CA SER A 72 -10.86 -7.04 20.01
C SER A 72 -10.39 -8.03 18.93
N ASP A 73 -10.97 -9.23 18.89
CA ASP A 73 -10.74 -10.20 17.80
C ASP A 73 -11.15 -9.63 16.44
N ARG A 74 -12.17 -8.75 16.40
CA ARG A 74 -12.64 -8.12 15.18
C ARG A 74 -13.17 -6.71 15.45
N LEU A 75 -12.73 -5.75 14.64
CA LEU A 75 -13.27 -4.39 14.60
C LEU A 75 -13.95 -4.13 13.26
N VAL A 76 -15.14 -3.54 13.30
CA VAL A 76 -15.90 -3.12 12.12
C VAL A 76 -16.26 -1.66 12.26
N PHE A 77 -15.79 -0.84 11.34
CA PHE A 77 -16.19 0.56 11.21
C PHE A 77 -17.13 0.66 10.01
N ASN A 78 -18.39 0.97 10.25
CA ASN A 78 -19.41 1.05 9.21
C ASN A 78 -20.26 2.30 9.36
N THR A 79 -20.45 3.04 8.28
CA THR A 79 -21.39 4.16 8.20
C THR A 79 -22.57 3.76 7.30
N LYS A 80 -23.76 4.24 7.61
CA LYS A 80 -24.97 3.92 6.84
C LYS A 80 -25.30 4.94 5.76
N ALA A 81 -24.87 6.18 5.92
CA ALA A 81 -25.29 7.28 5.05
C ALA A 81 -24.18 8.29 4.73
N ASP A 82 -23.01 8.19 5.39
CA ASP A 82 -21.94 9.17 5.20
C ASP A 82 -20.56 8.50 5.34
N SER A 83 -19.53 9.26 5.53
CA SER A 83 -18.12 8.93 5.37
C SER A 83 -17.47 8.45 6.67
N ILE A 84 -16.36 7.72 6.56
CA ILE A 84 -15.36 7.56 7.63
C ILE A 84 -14.19 8.49 7.30
N ILE A 85 -13.85 9.39 8.22
CA ILE A 85 -12.78 10.37 8.07
C ILE A 85 -11.69 10.08 9.10
N LEU A 86 -10.46 9.85 8.64
CA LEU A 86 -9.28 9.66 9.47
C LEU A 86 -8.29 10.80 9.24
N ASN A 87 -8.06 11.63 10.25
CA ASN A 87 -7.12 12.74 10.21
C ASN A 87 -6.05 12.59 11.28
N SER A 88 -4.81 12.88 10.93
CA SER A 88 -3.69 12.89 11.86
C SER A 88 -2.71 14.02 11.54
N ASN A 89 -2.21 14.71 12.57
CA ASN A 89 -1.16 15.73 12.42
C ASN A 89 0.21 15.17 12.08
N LYS A 90 0.44 13.87 12.28
CA LYS A 90 1.73 13.23 12.01
C LYS A 90 1.60 12.08 11.03
N THR A 91 1.05 10.97 11.45
CA THR A 91 1.09 9.73 10.68
C THR A 91 -0.22 8.95 10.84
N ILE A 92 -0.72 8.40 9.75
CA ILE A 92 -1.71 7.31 9.76
C ILE A 92 -0.98 6.06 9.27
N SER A 93 -0.95 5.02 10.10
CA SER A 93 -0.36 3.73 9.73
C SER A 93 -1.43 2.66 9.71
N LEU A 94 -1.56 1.99 8.58
CA LEU A 94 -2.41 0.81 8.41
C LEU A 94 -1.51 -0.38 8.12
N THR A 95 -1.52 -1.37 9.00
CA THR A 95 -0.65 -2.54 8.90
C THR A 95 -1.44 -3.83 9.04
N SER A 96 -1.03 -4.85 8.33
CA SER A 96 -1.64 -6.18 8.36
C SER A 96 -0.58 -7.26 8.26
N VAL A 97 -0.77 -8.38 8.95
CA VAL A 97 0.15 -9.54 8.90
C VAL A 97 0.03 -10.28 7.56
N GLN A 98 -1.17 -10.34 6.99
CA GLN A 98 -1.40 -11.11 5.76
C GLN A 98 -1.60 -10.20 4.55
N SER A 99 -2.75 -9.55 4.44
CA SER A 99 -3.10 -8.75 3.27
C SER A 99 -3.90 -7.52 3.65
N MET A 100 -3.78 -6.47 2.84
CA MET A 100 -4.57 -5.26 2.93
C MET A 100 -5.25 -5.02 1.59
N GLY A 101 -6.56 -4.80 1.60
CA GLY A 101 -7.33 -4.46 0.42
C GLY A 101 -7.87 -3.04 0.50
N LEU A 102 -7.77 -2.29 -0.59
CA LEU A 102 -8.45 -1.03 -0.82
C LEU A 102 -9.35 -1.23 -2.04
N TYR A 103 -10.63 -1.07 -1.88
CA TYR A 103 -11.61 -1.30 -2.95
C TYR A 103 -12.66 -0.19 -2.94
N SER A 104 -12.95 0.35 -4.12
CA SER A 104 -14.07 1.25 -4.38
C SER A 104 -14.96 0.62 -5.45
N GLN A 105 -16.25 0.51 -5.18
CA GLN A 105 -17.19 -0.15 -6.11
C GLN A 105 -17.54 0.75 -7.29
N GLU A 106 -17.73 2.04 -7.07
CA GLU A 106 -18.27 2.96 -8.07
C GLU A 106 -17.39 4.18 -8.34
N GLY A 107 -16.38 4.42 -7.51
CA GLY A 107 -15.51 5.58 -7.62
C GLY A 107 -14.03 5.23 -7.65
N ASP A 108 -13.19 6.23 -7.63
CA ASP A 108 -11.75 6.10 -7.68
C ASP A 108 -11.14 5.83 -6.31
N ILE A 109 -9.97 5.19 -6.30
CA ILE A 109 -9.04 5.18 -5.19
C ILE A 109 -7.94 6.20 -5.50
N THR A 110 -7.95 7.34 -4.80
CA THR A 110 -6.97 8.39 -5.00
C THR A 110 -5.86 8.31 -3.95
N LEU A 111 -4.60 8.15 -4.40
CA LEU A 111 -3.42 8.25 -3.56
C LEU A 111 -2.64 9.50 -3.97
N GLN A 112 -2.60 10.50 -3.09
CA GLN A 112 -1.97 11.78 -3.37
C GLN A 112 -1.00 12.18 -2.26
N SER A 113 0.18 12.68 -2.63
CA SER A 113 1.14 13.31 -1.74
C SER A 113 1.30 14.78 -2.11
N GLY A 114 1.05 15.70 -1.15
CA GLY A 114 1.11 17.14 -1.42
C GLY A 114 2.52 17.67 -1.70
N ARG A 115 3.54 17.14 -1.01
CA ARG A 115 4.94 17.59 -1.14
C ARG A 115 5.95 16.46 -1.18
N GLY A 116 5.52 15.25 -1.00
CA GLY A 116 6.37 14.05 -1.02
C GLY A 116 6.09 13.18 -2.24
N ASN A 117 6.45 11.93 -2.15
CA ASN A 117 6.24 10.92 -3.17
C ASN A 117 5.23 9.87 -2.69
N VAL A 118 4.45 9.32 -3.60
CA VAL A 118 3.77 8.04 -3.39
C VAL A 118 4.81 6.95 -3.65
N ARG A 119 5.12 6.13 -2.64
CA ARG A 119 6.10 5.05 -2.76
C ARG A 119 5.36 3.72 -2.80
N LEU A 120 5.66 2.91 -3.80
CA LEU A 120 5.23 1.53 -3.90
C LEU A 120 6.45 0.64 -3.63
N GLY A 121 6.34 -0.25 -2.64
CA GLY A 121 7.45 -1.08 -2.19
C GLY A 121 7.88 -0.72 -0.77
N ASP A 122 9.13 -0.39 -0.55
CA ASP A 122 9.68 -0.05 0.76
C ASP A 122 9.85 1.47 0.98
N ALA A 123 10.26 1.87 2.20
CA ALA A 123 10.47 3.27 2.57
C ALA A 123 11.59 3.97 1.76
N ASN A 124 12.47 3.20 1.12
CA ASN A 124 13.58 3.69 0.30
C ASN A 124 13.28 3.62 -1.20
N ALA A 125 12.08 3.16 -1.60
CA ALA A 125 11.68 3.13 -2.98
C ALA A 125 11.80 4.53 -3.59
N ASN A 126 12.65 4.67 -4.61
CA ASN A 126 12.96 5.93 -5.28
C ASN A 126 12.61 5.92 -6.78
N GLN A 127 12.03 4.83 -7.25
CA GLN A 127 11.59 4.73 -8.64
C GLN A 127 10.27 5.46 -8.83
N SER A 128 10.22 6.30 -9.85
CA SER A 128 9.00 6.98 -10.27
C SER A 128 8.03 5.98 -10.91
N ILE A 129 6.76 6.14 -10.62
CA ILE A 129 5.71 5.44 -11.36
C ILE A 129 5.65 6.06 -12.75
N ILE A 130 5.82 5.25 -13.77
CA ILE A 130 5.68 5.68 -15.15
C ILE A 130 4.20 5.96 -15.41
N LEU A 131 3.88 7.16 -15.90
CA LEU A 131 2.56 7.50 -16.43
C LEU A 131 2.37 6.70 -17.71
N GLY A 132 1.60 5.61 -17.63
CA GLY A 132 1.56 4.56 -18.62
C GLY A 132 1.25 5.07 -20.03
N ASP A 133 0.22 5.87 -20.20
CA ASP A 133 -0.23 6.30 -21.53
C ASP A 133 0.79 7.20 -22.24
N ASN A 134 1.28 8.24 -21.57
CA ASN A 134 2.30 9.13 -22.14
C ASN A 134 3.61 8.40 -22.45
N PHE A 135 4.06 7.52 -21.55
CA PHE A 135 5.26 6.72 -21.80
C PHE A 135 5.10 5.80 -22.99
N ILE A 136 3.94 5.19 -23.14
CA ILE A 136 3.67 4.26 -24.24
C ILE A 136 3.59 5.01 -25.56
N GLU A 137 2.96 6.18 -25.62
CA GLU A 137 2.93 7.03 -26.81
C GLU A 137 4.34 7.45 -27.23
N ASP A 138 5.15 7.97 -26.29
CA ASP A 138 6.54 8.36 -26.58
C ASP A 138 7.39 7.17 -27.03
N TYR A 139 7.21 6.02 -26.40
CA TYR A 139 7.94 4.81 -26.74
C TYR A 139 7.52 4.25 -28.10
N GLN A 140 6.23 4.27 -28.42
CA GLN A 140 5.74 3.90 -29.75
C GLN A 140 6.29 4.82 -30.83
N ASP A 141 6.34 6.12 -30.60
CA ASP A 141 6.89 7.10 -31.54
C ASP A 141 8.38 6.87 -31.76
N LEU A 142 9.14 6.62 -30.69
CA LEU A 142 10.56 6.24 -30.79
C LEU A 142 10.75 4.97 -31.61
N LEU A 143 9.97 3.93 -31.39
CA LEU A 143 10.06 2.67 -32.13
C LEU A 143 9.72 2.86 -33.62
N LYS A 144 8.71 3.68 -33.94
CA LYS A 144 8.36 4.03 -35.33
C LYS A 144 9.51 4.76 -36.04
N LYS A 145 10.14 5.73 -35.36
CA LYS A 145 11.31 6.47 -35.88
C LYS A 145 12.50 5.55 -36.12
N LEU A 146 12.78 4.62 -35.18
CA LEU A 146 13.85 3.61 -35.35
C LEU A 146 13.56 2.68 -36.51
N ARG A 147 12.34 2.21 -36.69
CA ARG A 147 11.95 1.41 -37.85
C ARG A 147 12.18 2.15 -39.16
N ASN A 148 11.77 3.40 -39.26
CA ASN A 148 11.96 4.22 -40.44
C ASN A 148 13.46 4.42 -40.75
N LEU A 149 14.27 4.65 -39.73
CA LEU A 149 15.73 4.74 -39.87
C LEU A 149 16.29 3.44 -40.42
N CYS A 150 15.92 2.28 -39.92
CA CYS A 150 16.36 0.98 -40.45
C CYS A 150 15.96 0.79 -41.90
N GLN A 151 14.77 1.23 -42.31
CA GLN A 151 14.31 1.16 -43.70
C GLN A 151 15.12 2.09 -44.62
N LEU A 152 15.45 3.31 -44.17
CA LEU A 152 16.31 4.21 -44.93
C LEU A 152 17.73 3.65 -45.10
N LEU A 153 18.30 3.08 -44.04
CA LEU A 153 19.64 2.47 -44.08
C LEU A 153 19.72 1.24 -45.01
N THR A 154 18.63 0.51 -45.18
CA THR A 154 18.57 -0.61 -46.16
C THR A 154 18.44 -0.16 -47.60
N GLY A 155 17.90 1.05 -47.82
CA GLY A 155 17.74 1.62 -49.17
C GLY A 155 18.98 2.33 -49.71
N GLU A 156 20.01 2.60 -48.89
CA GLU A 156 21.24 3.33 -49.28
C GLU A 156 22.36 2.38 -49.72
N PRO A 157 22.77 2.39 -51.00
CA PRO A 157 23.76 1.44 -51.53
C PRO A 157 25.17 1.62 -50.97
N LYS A 158 25.44 2.69 -50.22
CA LYS A 158 26.74 2.99 -49.62
C LYS A 158 26.91 2.58 -48.17
N LEU A 159 25.84 2.19 -47.45
CA LEU A 159 25.93 1.69 -46.08
C LEU A 159 25.97 0.15 -46.11
N TYR A 160 27.10 -0.42 -45.77
CA TYR A 160 27.28 -1.87 -45.59
C TYR A 160 26.59 -2.38 -44.30
N ILE A 161 25.27 -2.20 -44.20
CA ILE A 161 24.47 -2.95 -43.21
C ILE A 161 23.90 -4.15 -43.97
N SER A 162 24.29 -5.37 -43.59
CA SER A 162 23.72 -6.56 -44.21
C SER A 162 22.21 -6.52 -44.09
N GLY A 163 21.49 -6.73 -45.19
CA GLY A 163 20.00 -6.72 -45.20
C GLY A 163 19.40 -7.67 -44.17
N GLY A 164 20.13 -8.69 -43.70
CA GLY A 164 19.76 -9.57 -42.64
C GLY A 164 19.75 -8.91 -41.26
N ALA A 165 20.73 -8.04 -40.94
CA ALA A 165 20.77 -7.34 -39.65
C ALA A 165 19.67 -6.29 -39.53
N ALA A 166 19.42 -5.50 -40.57
CA ALA A 166 18.34 -4.52 -40.59
C ALA A 166 16.96 -5.18 -40.58
N GLY A 167 16.78 -6.30 -41.24
CA GLY A 167 15.56 -7.12 -41.22
C GLY A 167 15.27 -7.67 -39.81
N SER A 168 16.30 -8.15 -39.11
CA SER A 168 16.19 -8.62 -37.72
C SER A 168 15.76 -7.51 -36.76
N VAL A 169 16.36 -6.32 -36.86
CA VAL A 169 15.99 -5.16 -36.04
C VAL A 169 14.54 -4.72 -36.31
N THR A 170 14.14 -4.63 -37.57
CA THR A 170 12.78 -4.26 -37.96
C THR A 170 11.76 -5.27 -37.45
N THR A 171 12.04 -6.56 -37.51
CA THR A 171 11.18 -7.63 -36.97
C THR A 171 11.03 -7.49 -35.44
N THR A 172 12.13 -7.25 -34.73
CA THR A 172 12.13 -7.04 -33.29
C THR A 172 11.29 -5.81 -32.89
N ILE A 173 11.45 -4.70 -33.62
CA ILE A 173 10.68 -3.47 -33.39
C ILE A 173 9.17 -3.71 -33.59
N ASN A 174 8.80 -4.44 -34.66
CA ASN A 174 7.37 -4.76 -34.89
C ASN A 174 6.80 -5.63 -33.77
N LEU A 175 7.53 -6.65 -33.30
CA LEU A 175 7.14 -7.46 -32.18
C LEU A 175 6.99 -6.63 -30.88
N MET A 176 7.85 -5.64 -30.65
CA MET A 176 7.74 -4.74 -29.51
C MET A 176 6.50 -3.84 -29.61
N LEU A 177 6.20 -3.31 -30.80
CA LEU A 177 4.99 -2.50 -31.04
C LEU A 177 3.72 -3.33 -30.82
N ASP A 178 3.66 -4.55 -31.36
CA ASP A 178 2.51 -5.45 -31.20
C ASP A 178 2.29 -5.84 -29.72
N ASN A 179 3.37 -5.98 -28.96
CA ASN A 179 3.29 -6.32 -27.53
C ASN A 179 2.91 -5.11 -26.67
N LEU A 180 3.23 -3.88 -27.05
CA LEU A 180 2.90 -2.68 -26.26
C LEU A 180 1.40 -2.55 -26.03
N ASP A 181 0.57 -2.79 -27.03
CA ASP A 181 -0.90 -2.78 -26.91
C ASP A 181 -1.40 -3.85 -25.93
N SER A 182 -0.69 -4.96 -25.80
CA SER A 182 -1.00 -6.01 -24.84
C SER A 182 -0.62 -5.64 -23.39
N TYR A 183 0.41 -4.81 -23.20
CA TYR A 183 0.81 -4.31 -21.88
C TYR A 183 -0.15 -3.24 -21.36
N THR A 184 -0.60 -2.31 -22.19
CA THR A 184 -1.59 -1.28 -21.83
C THR A 184 -2.91 -1.92 -21.42
N SER A 185 -3.36 -2.94 -22.14
CA SER A 185 -4.63 -3.61 -21.82
C SER A 185 -4.64 -4.38 -20.51
N LYS A 186 -3.47 -4.83 -20.03
CA LYS A 186 -3.33 -5.57 -18.75
C LYS A 186 -3.28 -4.65 -17.54
N ILE A 187 -2.76 -3.45 -17.67
CA ILE A 187 -2.65 -2.48 -16.57
C ILE A 187 -4.00 -1.77 -16.34
N VAL A 188 -4.76 -1.51 -17.38
CA VAL A 188 -6.05 -0.78 -17.33
C VAL A 188 -7.27 -1.70 -17.20
N LYS A 189 -7.17 -3.00 -17.52
CA LYS A 189 -8.29 -3.94 -17.49
C LYS A 189 -8.34 -4.88 -16.28
N SER A 190 -7.53 -4.67 -15.26
CA SER A 190 -7.67 -5.38 -13.98
C SER A 190 -8.56 -4.58 -13.00
N ILE A 191 -9.67 -4.06 -13.51
CA ILE A 191 -10.81 -3.60 -12.71
C ILE A 191 -11.98 -4.50 -13.02
#